data_4dc659d2079932c8f1b6d1d4b9681b6b
#
_entry.id   4dc659d2079932c8f1b6d1d4b9681b6b
#
_cell.length_a   1.000
_cell.length_b   1.000
_cell.length_c   1.000
_cell.angle_alpha   90.00
_cell.angle_beta   90.00
_cell.angle_gamma   90.00
#
_symmetry.space_group_name_H-M   'P 1'
#
loop_
_entity.id
_entity.type
_entity.pdbx_description
1 polymer ?
#
loop_
_entity_poly.entity_id
_entity_poly.type
_entity_poly.pdbx_seq_one_letter_code
_entity_poly.pdbx_strand_id
1 'polypeptide(L)'
;MFTVRKERIEFIVKGSKVIGHLFIPEDGKVKKYPAVFIDGPMTSVKEQVTGVYAKSLAELGFITLTIDHRYFGESEGTPRQYEKFPDKLLDIKNALDFLKKRPQVDERFISLVGVCLGAGYVVAAASEISGIYRLAAIAGYYRDTQEMKANNLHDFNSKVSSGKKAREQYESTGKVLYIPAASLNEEAAMQTKDTVDYYTKRAAVQNYENSFAVMSREFFTKFDVQIYAEKVTRPFLMIHSQKALSPHWADRFYNNVRTEKSRHFVESRGQTDFYDNFRIINECVQHTSKHLLPVKS
;
A
#
# COMPACT_ATOMS: atom_id res chain seq x y z
N MET A 1 18.78 12.18 13.89
CA MET A 1 17.52 12.25 13.12
C MET A 1 17.45 13.57 12.40
N PHE A 2 16.90 13.60 11.19
CA PHE A 2 16.68 14.83 10.44
C PHE A 2 15.43 15.55 10.94
N THR A 3 15.42 16.88 10.86
CA THR A 3 14.17 17.64 10.83
C THR A 3 13.46 17.31 9.51
N VAL A 4 12.14 17.24 9.52
CA VAL A 4 11.37 16.85 8.34
C VAL A 4 10.38 17.93 7.97
N ARG A 5 10.48 18.41 6.74
CA ARG A 5 9.49 19.29 6.12
C ARG A 5 8.46 18.45 5.38
N LYS A 6 7.18 18.72 5.65
CA LYS A 6 6.04 18.07 4.98
C LYS A 6 5.45 19.04 3.95
N GLU A 7 5.33 18.59 2.72
CA GLU A 7 4.65 19.29 1.63
C GLU A 7 3.38 18.53 1.22
N ARG A 8 2.26 19.23 1.05
CA ARG A 8 1.12 18.71 0.29
C ARG A 8 1.43 18.90 -1.19
N ILE A 9 1.37 17.81 -1.94
CA ILE A 9 1.65 17.80 -3.38
C ILE A 9 0.44 17.34 -4.18
N GLU A 10 0.43 17.67 -5.46
CA GLU A 10 -0.57 17.16 -6.40
C GLU A 10 0.09 16.85 -7.76
N PHE A 11 -0.49 15.87 -8.47
CA PHE A 11 -0.19 15.58 -9.88
C PHE A 11 -1.41 14.98 -10.56
N ILE A 12 -1.41 14.94 -11.89
CA ILE A 12 -2.57 14.49 -12.69
C ILE A 12 -2.35 13.07 -13.18
N VAL A 13 -3.36 12.21 -12.99
CA VAL A 13 -3.41 10.85 -13.53
C VAL A 13 -4.74 10.65 -14.27
N LYS A 14 -4.66 10.45 -15.57
CA LYS A 14 -5.87 10.29 -16.43
C LYS A 14 -6.93 11.39 -16.21
N GLY A 15 -6.47 12.64 -16.06
CA GLY A 15 -7.33 13.81 -15.87
C GLY A 15 -7.81 14.04 -14.45
N SER A 16 -7.54 13.14 -13.51
CA SER A 16 -7.87 13.30 -12.08
C SER A 16 -6.67 13.79 -11.29
N LYS A 17 -6.88 14.69 -10.33
CA LYS A 17 -5.86 15.07 -9.36
C LYS A 17 -5.61 13.94 -8.36
N VAL A 18 -4.36 13.62 -8.17
CA VAL A 18 -3.87 12.76 -7.09
C VAL A 18 -3.15 13.64 -6.08
N ILE A 19 -3.55 13.54 -4.82
CA ILE A 19 -3.00 14.32 -3.71
C ILE A 19 -2.09 13.44 -2.86
N GLY A 20 -0.94 13.99 -2.47
CA GLY A 20 0.02 13.28 -1.63
C GLY A 20 0.68 14.15 -0.59
N HIS A 21 1.40 13.50 0.30
CA HIS A 21 2.32 14.12 1.24
C HIS A 21 3.75 13.72 0.90
N LEU A 22 4.58 14.71 0.61
CA LEU A 22 6.01 14.57 0.43
C LEU A 22 6.71 15.01 1.71
N PHE A 23 7.53 14.13 2.29
CA PHE A 23 8.34 14.43 3.46
C PHE A 23 9.80 14.53 3.03
N ILE A 24 10.43 15.63 3.35
CA ILE A 24 11.79 15.99 2.91
C ILE A 24 12.67 16.15 4.16
N PRO A 25 13.76 15.36 4.28
CA PRO A 25 14.73 15.55 5.35
C PRO A 25 15.49 16.87 5.17
N GLU A 26 15.66 17.63 6.25
CA GLU A 26 16.39 18.90 6.27
C GLU A 26 17.59 18.81 7.20
N ASP A 27 18.79 19.07 6.67
CA ASP A 27 20.04 19.13 7.41
C ASP A 27 20.86 20.39 7.06
N GLY A 28 20.23 21.37 6.41
CA GLY A 28 20.87 22.60 5.97
C GLY A 28 21.84 22.44 4.78
N LYS A 29 21.94 21.25 4.19
CA LYS A 29 22.84 20.94 3.07
C LYS A 29 22.07 20.79 1.76
N VAL A 30 22.65 21.29 0.69
CA VAL A 30 22.16 21.05 -0.67
C VAL A 30 22.72 19.74 -1.16
N LYS A 31 21.91 18.67 -1.13
CA LYS A 31 22.31 17.35 -1.63
C LYS A 31 21.08 16.59 -2.15
N LYS A 32 21.32 15.53 -2.87
CA LYS A 32 20.28 14.58 -3.26
C LYS A 32 20.12 13.47 -2.20
N TYR A 33 18.88 13.04 -2.00
CA TYR A 33 18.52 11.99 -1.05
C TYR A 33 17.94 10.78 -1.78
N PRO A 34 18.14 9.56 -1.29
CA PRO A 34 17.35 8.41 -1.73
C PRO A 34 15.87 8.67 -1.45
N ALA A 35 15.01 8.12 -2.31
CA ALA A 35 13.58 8.34 -2.17
C ALA A 35 12.80 7.04 -2.00
N VAL A 36 11.66 7.12 -1.33
CA VAL A 36 10.77 5.99 -1.06
C VAL A 36 9.32 6.39 -1.34
N PHE A 37 8.67 5.66 -2.21
CA PHE A 37 7.22 5.68 -2.31
C PHE A 37 6.63 4.63 -1.36
N ILE A 38 5.60 5.00 -0.59
CA ILE A 38 4.99 4.13 0.42
C ILE A 38 3.52 3.95 0.10
N ASP A 39 3.12 2.70 -0.15
CA ASP A 39 1.73 2.30 -0.37
C ASP A 39 1.14 1.57 0.84
N GLY A 40 -0.18 1.68 1.01
CA GLY A 40 -0.87 1.26 2.22
C GLY A 40 -1.92 0.16 2.03
N PRO A 41 -2.63 -0.14 3.10
CA PRO A 41 -3.74 -1.06 3.09
C PRO A 41 -4.85 -0.64 2.11
N MET A 42 -5.72 -1.60 1.76
CA MET A 42 -6.93 -1.27 1.01
C MET A 42 -7.73 -0.16 1.71
N THR A 43 -8.37 0.70 0.94
CA THR A 43 -9.19 1.84 1.38
C THR A 43 -8.47 2.91 2.21
N SER A 44 -7.21 2.72 2.60
CA SER A 44 -6.49 3.68 3.44
C SER A 44 -6.17 4.98 2.71
N VAL A 45 -5.97 6.03 3.50
CA VAL A 45 -5.56 7.37 3.03
C VAL A 45 -4.16 7.72 3.57
N LYS A 46 -3.53 8.71 2.93
CA LYS A 46 -2.14 9.12 3.20
C LYS A 46 -1.86 9.61 4.63
N GLU A 47 -2.90 9.97 5.38
CA GLU A 47 -2.77 10.39 6.79
C GLU A 47 -2.66 9.21 7.75
N GLN A 48 -3.00 8.00 7.32
CA GLN A 48 -2.98 6.80 8.15
C GLN A 48 -1.59 6.15 8.16
N VAL A 49 -1.50 4.84 8.18
CA VAL A 49 -0.23 4.09 8.36
C VAL A 49 0.88 4.52 7.39
N THR A 50 0.56 4.85 6.14
CA THR A 50 1.56 5.27 5.16
C THR A 50 2.24 6.58 5.56
N GLY A 51 1.48 7.53 6.11
CA GLY A 51 2.02 8.79 6.64
C GLY A 51 2.94 8.59 7.84
N VAL A 52 2.64 7.61 8.69
CA VAL A 52 3.48 7.26 9.85
C VAL A 52 4.85 6.75 9.37
N TYR A 53 4.87 5.75 8.49
CA TYR A 53 6.13 5.24 7.92
C TYR A 53 6.87 6.29 7.09
N ALA A 54 6.14 7.12 6.33
CA ALA A 54 6.74 8.17 5.52
C ALA A 54 7.52 9.17 6.38
N LYS A 55 6.91 9.67 7.45
CA LYS A 55 7.57 10.57 8.38
C LYS A 55 8.79 9.92 9.02
N SER A 56 8.63 8.70 9.53
CA SER A 56 9.71 7.99 10.26
C SER A 56 10.92 7.68 9.35
N LEU A 57 10.70 7.31 8.08
CA LEU A 57 11.80 7.10 7.12
C LEU A 57 12.43 8.42 6.70
N ALA A 58 11.65 9.51 6.61
CA ALA A 58 12.21 10.83 6.32
C ALA A 58 13.13 11.33 7.44
N GLU A 59 12.81 11.06 8.70
CA GLU A 59 13.69 11.34 9.85
C GLU A 59 15.03 10.58 9.79
N LEU A 60 15.10 9.50 8.98
CA LEU A 60 16.32 8.73 8.73
C LEU A 60 17.03 9.11 7.40
N GLY A 61 16.58 10.15 6.71
CA GLY A 61 17.27 10.73 5.57
C GLY A 61 16.77 10.26 4.20
N PHE A 62 15.54 9.79 4.10
CA PHE A 62 14.86 9.50 2.83
C PHE A 62 13.88 10.62 2.47
N ILE A 63 13.79 10.99 1.21
CA ILE A 63 12.60 11.70 0.72
C ILE A 63 11.50 10.65 0.59
N THR A 64 10.36 10.87 1.23
CA THR A 64 9.28 9.90 1.20
C THR A 64 7.99 10.50 0.65
N LEU A 65 7.27 9.72 -0.16
CA LEU A 65 6.00 10.10 -0.76
C LEU A 65 4.93 9.06 -0.41
N THR A 66 3.80 9.53 0.08
CA THR A 66 2.56 8.76 0.18
C THR A 66 1.42 9.55 -0.46
N ILE A 67 0.45 8.87 -1.04
CA ILE A 67 -0.67 9.48 -1.77
C ILE A 67 -2.01 8.95 -1.29
N ASP A 68 -3.06 9.72 -1.51
CA ASP A 68 -4.37 9.14 -1.69
C ASP A 68 -4.46 8.65 -3.14
N HIS A 69 -4.77 7.39 -3.34
CA HIS A 69 -5.07 6.91 -4.68
C HIS A 69 -6.32 7.59 -5.23
N ARG A 70 -6.47 7.66 -6.54
CA ARG A 70 -7.74 8.10 -7.14
C ARG A 70 -8.90 7.39 -6.46
N TYR A 71 -10.01 8.08 -6.30
CA TYR A 71 -11.24 7.65 -5.62
C TYR A 71 -11.21 7.72 -4.09
N PHE A 72 -10.07 7.99 -3.45
CA PHE A 72 -9.92 8.03 -1.99
C PHE A 72 -9.45 9.39 -1.49
N GLY A 73 -9.73 9.69 -0.22
CA GLY A 73 -9.23 10.87 0.49
C GLY A 73 -9.47 12.17 -0.27
N GLU A 74 -8.44 12.99 -0.36
CA GLU A 74 -8.47 14.27 -1.08
C GLU A 74 -8.30 14.13 -2.60
N SER A 75 -7.88 12.95 -3.09
CA SER A 75 -7.71 12.71 -4.52
C SER A 75 -9.06 12.65 -5.24
N GLU A 76 -9.07 13.08 -6.48
CA GLU A 76 -10.25 13.04 -7.35
C GLU A 76 -10.52 11.62 -7.87
N GLY A 77 -11.57 11.51 -8.64
CA GLY A 77 -12.03 10.28 -9.28
C GLY A 77 -13.40 9.85 -8.79
N THR A 78 -14.18 9.33 -9.72
CA THR A 78 -15.54 8.80 -9.49
C THR A 78 -15.67 7.41 -10.12
N PRO A 79 -16.41 6.50 -9.47
CA PRO A 79 -17.08 6.67 -8.17
C PRO A 79 -16.09 6.73 -7.01
N ARG A 80 -16.50 7.28 -5.86
CA ARG A 80 -15.66 7.30 -4.66
C ARG A 80 -15.50 5.89 -4.07
N GLN A 81 -14.44 5.68 -3.29
CA GLN A 81 -14.17 4.43 -2.55
C GLN A 81 -14.06 3.18 -3.44
N TYR A 82 -13.53 3.35 -4.65
CA TYR A 82 -13.39 2.30 -5.66
C TYR A 82 -11.99 1.67 -5.61
N GLU A 83 -11.88 0.52 -4.96
CA GLU A 83 -10.64 -0.26 -4.85
C GLU A 83 -10.37 -1.02 -6.14
N LYS A 84 -9.69 -0.37 -7.10
CA LYS A 84 -9.41 -0.90 -8.44
C LYS A 84 -7.90 -0.99 -8.66
N PHE A 85 -7.33 -2.19 -8.51
CA PHE A 85 -5.87 -2.37 -8.51
C PHE A 85 -5.17 -1.87 -9.78
N PRO A 86 -5.71 -2.01 -11.02
CA PRO A 86 -5.04 -1.47 -12.21
C PRO A 86 -4.88 0.05 -12.15
N ASP A 87 -5.85 0.76 -11.59
CA ASP A 87 -5.78 2.21 -11.43
C ASP A 87 -4.77 2.59 -10.35
N LYS A 88 -4.66 1.82 -9.26
CA LYS A 88 -3.63 2.03 -8.23
C LYS A 88 -2.22 1.81 -8.78
N LEU A 89 -1.99 0.79 -9.61
CA LEU A 89 -0.69 0.61 -10.26
C LEU A 89 -0.31 1.81 -11.14
N LEU A 90 -1.28 2.38 -11.84
CA LEU A 90 -1.07 3.58 -12.65
C LEU A 90 -0.76 4.80 -11.76
N ASP A 91 -1.44 4.95 -10.63
CA ASP A 91 -1.16 6.02 -9.67
C ASP A 91 0.25 5.90 -9.08
N ILE A 92 0.69 4.68 -8.72
CA ILE A 92 2.06 4.41 -8.26
C ILE A 92 3.09 4.82 -9.34
N LYS A 93 2.85 4.44 -10.60
CA LYS A 93 3.74 4.82 -11.71
C LYS A 93 3.88 6.34 -11.82
N ASN A 94 2.78 7.07 -11.77
CA ASN A 94 2.81 8.54 -11.85
C ASN A 94 3.43 9.17 -10.59
N ALA A 95 3.26 8.57 -9.40
CA ALA A 95 3.94 9.01 -8.18
C ALA A 95 5.47 8.85 -8.29
N LEU A 96 5.95 7.77 -8.89
CA LEU A 96 7.37 7.57 -9.15
C LEU A 96 7.91 8.57 -10.18
N ASP A 97 7.16 8.85 -11.23
CA ASP A 97 7.53 9.87 -12.23
C ASP A 97 7.55 11.29 -11.61
N PHE A 98 6.67 11.56 -10.64
CA PHE A 98 6.71 12.79 -9.85
C PHE A 98 7.98 12.85 -9.00
N LEU A 99 8.36 11.77 -8.28
CA LEU A 99 9.58 11.72 -7.47
C LEU A 99 10.84 11.94 -8.32
N LYS A 100 10.95 11.31 -9.48
CA LYS A 100 12.10 11.46 -10.39
C LYS A 100 12.32 12.91 -10.84
N LYS A 101 11.27 13.71 -10.94
CA LYS A 101 11.35 15.13 -11.33
C LYS A 101 11.76 16.07 -10.19
N ARG A 102 11.82 15.58 -8.95
CA ARG A 102 12.21 16.42 -7.79
C ARG A 102 13.72 16.60 -7.74
N PRO A 103 14.25 17.84 -7.74
CA PRO A 103 15.69 18.08 -7.82
C PRO A 103 16.48 17.52 -6.62
N GLN A 104 15.81 17.36 -5.47
CA GLN A 104 16.42 16.80 -4.26
C GLN A 104 16.47 15.26 -4.27
N VAL A 105 15.81 14.59 -5.22
CA VAL A 105 15.77 13.12 -5.30
C VAL A 105 16.97 12.60 -6.09
N ASP A 106 17.65 11.60 -5.53
CA ASP A 106 18.59 10.79 -6.29
C ASP A 106 17.83 9.66 -6.98
N GLU A 107 17.56 9.82 -8.26
CA GLU A 107 16.75 8.91 -9.06
C GLU A 107 17.34 7.48 -9.17
N ARG A 108 18.63 7.30 -8.88
CA ARG A 108 19.29 5.98 -8.83
C ARG A 108 18.81 5.13 -7.66
N PHE A 109 18.28 5.78 -6.60
CA PHE A 109 17.94 5.16 -5.33
C PHE A 109 16.48 5.44 -4.96
N ILE A 110 15.55 5.12 -5.89
CA ILE A 110 14.11 5.17 -5.63
C ILE A 110 13.63 3.76 -5.28
N SER A 111 13.09 3.60 -4.09
CA SER A 111 12.60 2.33 -3.55
C SER A 111 11.10 2.37 -3.30
N LEU A 112 10.50 1.20 -3.18
CA LEU A 112 9.08 1.03 -2.84
C LEU A 112 8.93 0.32 -1.49
N VAL A 113 8.01 0.80 -0.69
CA VAL A 113 7.57 0.16 0.56
C VAL A 113 6.07 -0.07 0.50
N GLY A 114 5.62 -1.29 0.78
CA GLY A 114 4.21 -1.62 0.84
C GLY A 114 3.80 -2.14 2.22
N VAL A 115 2.69 -1.64 2.75
CA VAL A 115 2.11 -2.10 4.00
C VAL A 115 0.79 -2.83 3.70
N CYS A 116 0.56 -3.99 4.26
CA CYS A 116 -0.64 -4.81 4.04
C CYS A 116 -0.87 -5.13 2.55
N LEU A 117 -2.01 -4.75 1.97
CA LEU A 117 -2.28 -4.94 0.54
C LEU A 117 -1.36 -4.08 -0.34
N GLY A 118 -0.88 -2.94 0.16
CA GLY A 118 0.14 -2.13 -0.50
C GLY A 118 1.42 -2.92 -0.82
N ALA A 119 1.75 -3.96 -0.03
CA ALA A 119 2.83 -4.89 -0.39
C ALA A 119 2.58 -5.58 -1.74
N GLY A 120 1.35 -6.01 -1.99
CA GLY A 120 0.94 -6.57 -3.29
C GLY A 120 1.03 -5.54 -4.42
N TYR A 121 0.59 -4.32 -4.17
CA TYR A 121 0.63 -3.26 -5.18
C TYR A 121 2.05 -2.86 -5.55
N VAL A 122 2.95 -2.69 -4.56
CA VAL A 122 4.34 -2.30 -4.86
C VAL A 122 5.12 -3.41 -5.58
N VAL A 123 4.90 -4.69 -5.27
CA VAL A 123 5.55 -5.78 -6.01
C VAL A 123 5.00 -5.92 -7.41
N ALA A 124 3.68 -5.72 -7.61
CA ALA A 124 3.08 -5.68 -8.94
C ALA A 124 3.62 -4.51 -9.76
N ALA A 125 3.66 -3.30 -9.19
CA ALA A 125 4.22 -2.12 -9.84
C ALA A 125 5.70 -2.32 -10.22
N ALA A 126 6.51 -2.88 -9.31
CA ALA A 126 7.94 -3.12 -9.56
C ALA A 126 8.19 -4.18 -10.65
N SER A 127 7.22 -5.05 -10.92
CA SER A 127 7.33 -6.02 -12.03
C SER A 127 7.17 -5.38 -13.42
N GLU A 128 6.61 -4.18 -13.47
CA GLU A 128 6.30 -3.45 -14.72
C GLU A 128 7.13 -2.17 -14.89
N ILE A 129 7.67 -1.62 -13.78
CA ILE A 129 8.37 -0.33 -13.77
C ILE A 129 9.86 -0.56 -13.58
N SER A 130 10.67 -0.04 -14.51
CA SER A 130 12.12 -0.06 -14.40
C SER A 130 12.66 1.04 -13.47
N GLY A 131 13.91 0.88 -13.01
CA GLY A 131 14.60 1.90 -12.22
C GLY A 131 14.25 1.89 -10.73
N ILE A 132 13.54 0.87 -10.25
CA ILE A 132 13.35 0.65 -8.81
C ILE A 132 14.66 0.09 -8.22
N TYR A 133 15.09 0.67 -7.09
CA TYR A 133 16.33 0.27 -6.43
C TYR A 133 16.11 -0.97 -5.54
N ARG A 134 15.21 -0.88 -4.57
CA ARG A 134 14.90 -1.97 -3.61
C ARG A 134 13.42 -1.96 -3.23
N LEU A 135 12.95 -3.09 -2.70
CA LEU A 135 11.58 -3.30 -2.24
C LEU A 135 11.57 -3.71 -0.78
N ALA A 136 10.61 -3.18 -0.02
CA ALA A 136 10.29 -3.69 1.31
C ALA A 136 8.77 -3.85 1.46
N ALA A 137 8.36 -4.91 2.14
CA ALA A 137 6.97 -5.23 2.41
C ALA A 137 6.78 -5.47 3.91
N ILE A 138 5.84 -4.75 4.52
CA ILE A 138 5.58 -4.76 5.96
C ILE A 138 4.19 -5.31 6.20
N ALA A 139 4.10 -6.41 6.97
CA ALA A 139 2.86 -7.13 7.26
C ALA A 139 1.99 -7.32 6.01
N GLY A 140 2.62 -7.74 4.90
CA GLY A 140 2.01 -7.81 3.59
C GLY A 140 0.85 -8.80 3.53
N TYR A 141 -0.24 -8.41 2.85
CA TYR A 141 -1.34 -9.29 2.52
C TYR A 141 -1.13 -9.90 1.13
N TYR A 142 -0.45 -11.04 1.09
CA TYR A 142 -0.03 -11.72 -0.14
C TYR A 142 -1.12 -12.64 -0.68
N ARG A 143 -2.24 -12.05 -1.09
CA ARG A 143 -3.45 -12.74 -1.59
C ARG A 143 -3.11 -13.86 -2.57
N ASP A 144 -3.71 -15.01 -2.34
CA ASP A 144 -3.61 -16.21 -3.17
C ASP A 144 -4.99 -16.56 -3.71
N THR A 145 -5.26 -16.17 -4.94
CA THR A 145 -6.58 -16.42 -5.54
C THR A 145 -6.81 -17.88 -5.89
N GLN A 146 -5.75 -18.68 -6.06
CA GLN A 146 -5.89 -20.12 -6.30
C GLN A 146 -6.37 -20.82 -5.04
N GLU A 147 -5.76 -20.52 -3.90
CA GLU A 147 -6.19 -21.08 -2.62
C GLU A 147 -7.58 -20.55 -2.22
N MET A 148 -7.88 -19.28 -2.46
CA MET A 148 -9.22 -18.73 -2.22
C MET A 148 -10.30 -19.48 -3.02
N LYS A 149 -10.04 -19.79 -4.28
CA LYS A 149 -10.95 -20.59 -5.12
C LYS A 149 -11.05 -22.04 -4.64
N ALA A 150 -9.93 -22.65 -4.27
CA ALA A 150 -9.89 -24.01 -3.77
C ALA A 150 -10.69 -24.15 -2.47
N ASN A 151 -10.63 -23.14 -1.58
CA ASN A 151 -11.34 -23.12 -0.31
C ASN A 151 -12.85 -22.88 -0.50
N ASN A 152 -13.25 -21.95 -1.37
CA ASN A 152 -14.65 -21.66 -1.63
C ASN A 152 -14.86 -20.98 -3.01
N LEU A 153 -14.96 -21.80 -4.05
CA LEU A 153 -15.18 -21.32 -5.42
C LEU A 153 -16.50 -20.55 -5.59
N HIS A 154 -17.55 -20.98 -4.87
CA HIS A 154 -18.86 -20.34 -4.94
C HIS A 154 -18.79 -18.91 -4.38
N ASP A 155 -18.21 -18.72 -3.19
CA ASP A 155 -18.04 -17.40 -2.58
C ASP A 155 -17.16 -16.49 -3.45
N PHE A 156 -16.04 -17.03 -3.97
CA PHE A 156 -15.17 -16.30 -4.87
C PHE A 156 -15.93 -15.76 -6.09
N ASN A 157 -16.66 -16.65 -6.78
CA ASN A 157 -17.43 -16.28 -7.98
C ASN A 157 -18.59 -15.35 -7.65
N SER A 158 -19.26 -15.54 -6.53
CA SER A 158 -20.33 -14.67 -6.05
C SER A 158 -19.84 -13.24 -5.82
N LYS A 159 -18.68 -13.07 -5.17
CA LYS A 159 -18.07 -11.76 -4.96
C LYS A 159 -17.69 -11.09 -6.28
N VAL A 160 -17.06 -11.81 -7.20
CA VAL A 160 -16.74 -11.27 -8.54
C VAL A 160 -18.00 -10.85 -9.29
N SER A 161 -19.02 -11.70 -9.29
CA SER A 161 -20.32 -11.44 -9.97
C SER A 161 -21.04 -10.24 -9.36
N SER A 162 -21.09 -10.14 -8.03
CA SER A 162 -21.70 -8.99 -7.35
C SER A 162 -20.99 -7.68 -7.69
N GLY A 163 -19.64 -7.70 -7.75
CA GLY A 163 -18.86 -6.55 -8.17
C GLY A 163 -19.15 -6.13 -9.60
N LYS A 164 -19.19 -7.10 -10.54
CA LYS A 164 -19.54 -6.85 -11.93
C LYS A 164 -20.94 -6.24 -12.08
N LYS A 165 -21.95 -6.82 -11.43
CA LYS A 165 -23.32 -6.29 -11.45
C LYS A 165 -23.40 -4.86 -10.90
N ALA A 166 -22.70 -4.59 -9.79
CA ALA A 166 -22.65 -3.24 -9.20
C ALA A 166 -21.98 -2.22 -10.17
N ARG A 167 -20.95 -2.63 -10.92
CA ARG A 167 -20.34 -1.78 -11.95
C ARG A 167 -21.30 -1.51 -13.11
N GLU A 168 -21.95 -2.54 -13.64
CA GLU A 168 -22.94 -2.40 -14.73
C GLU A 168 -24.12 -1.52 -14.30
N GLN A 169 -24.57 -1.63 -13.04
CA GLN A 169 -25.59 -0.74 -12.49
C GLN A 169 -25.07 0.72 -12.46
N TYR A 170 -23.85 0.95 -11.98
CA TYR A 170 -23.26 2.28 -11.97
C TYR A 170 -23.16 2.87 -13.38
N GLU A 171 -22.66 2.10 -14.35
CA GLU A 171 -22.49 2.53 -15.74
C GLU A 171 -23.84 2.89 -16.40
N SER A 172 -24.93 2.20 -16.04
CA SER A 172 -26.26 2.45 -16.61
C SER A 172 -27.08 3.51 -15.89
N THR A 173 -26.87 3.70 -14.58
CA THR A 173 -27.75 4.55 -13.76
C THR A 173 -27.04 5.68 -13.02
N GLY A 174 -25.70 5.67 -12.97
CA GLY A 174 -24.89 6.56 -12.14
C GLY A 174 -24.95 6.24 -10.62
N LYS A 175 -25.71 5.22 -10.20
CA LYS A 175 -25.87 4.87 -8.79
C LYS A 175 -24.82 3.88 -8.34
N VAL A 176 -24.07 4.25 -7.30
CA VAL A 176 -23.04 3.40 -6.67
C VAL A 176 -23.63 2.64 -5.49
N LEU A 177 -23.37 1.35 -5.43
CA LEU A 177 -23.69 0.52 -4.27
C LEU A 177 -22.49 0.49 -3.33
N TYR A 178 -22.68 0.85 -2.06
CA TYR A 178 -21.67 0.85 -1.02
C TYR A 178 -21.96 -0.13 0.08
N ILE A 179 -20.93 -0.65 0.70
CA ILE A 179 -20.91 -1.32 2.01
C ILE A 179 -19.84 -0.64 2.87
N PRO A 180 -19.82 -0.82 4.20
CA PRO A 180 -18.72 -0.38 5.03
C PRO A 180 -17.38 -0.98 4.57
N ALA A 181 -16.30 -0.18 4.63
CA ALA A 181 -14.96 -0.72 4.48
C ALA A 181 -14.61 -1.65 5.65
N ALA A 182 -14.97 -1.28 6.89
CA ALA A 182 -14.75 -2.08 8.08
C ALA A 182 -16.00 -2.07 8.99
N SER A 183 -16.56 -3.24 9.28
CA SER A 183 -17.68 -3.42 10.20
C SER A 183 -17.71 -4.86 10.75
N LEU A 184 -18.23 -5.04 11.98
CA LEU A 184 -18.53 -6.36 12.57
C LEU A 184 -20.03 -6.66 12.55
N ASN A 185 -20.87 -5.66 12.34
CA ASN A 185 -22.32 -5.74 12.53
C ASN A 185 -23.10 -5.99 11.23
N GLU A 186 -22.43 -5.81 10.10
CA GLU A 186 -23.02 -5.96 8.78
C GLU A 186 -21.97 -6.42 7.76
N GLU A 187 -22.38 -6.74 6.54
CA GLU A 187 -21.48 -7.09 5.47
C GLU A 187 -20.49 -5.93 5.19
N ALA A 188 -19.19 -6.20 5.25
CA ALA A 188 -18.14 -5.22 5.04
C ALA A 188 -16.95 -5.82 4.27
N ALA A 189 -16.08 -4.95 3.76
CA ALA A 189 -14.87 -5.41 3.08
C ALA A 189 -13.86 -6.01 4.05
N MET A 190 -13.80 -5.52 5.30
CA MET A 190 -12.96 -6.02 6.40
C MET A 190 -13.84 -6.26 7.63
N GLN A 191 -13.77 -7.49 8.20
CA GLN A 191 -14.65 -7.94 9.30
C GLN A 191 -13.88 -8.51 10.49
N THR A 192 -12.65 -8.04 10.73
CA THR A 192 -11.92 -8.41 11.94
C THR A 192 -11.99 -7.29 12.98
N LYS A 193 -12.09 -7.65 14.27
CA LYS A 193 -12.14 -6.67 15.35
C LYS A 193 -10.97 -5.68 15.29
N ASP A 194 -9.78 -6.16 15.02
CA ASP A 194 -8.55 -5.37 14.96
C ASP A 194 -8.62 -4.29 13.85
N THR A 195 -9.05 -4.67 12.64
CA THR A 195 -9.22 -3.70 11.54
C THR A 195 -10.36 -2.72 11.78
N VAL A 196 -11.49 -3.18 12.34
CA VAL A 196 -12.61 -2.29 12.67
C VAL A 196 -12.18 -1.25 13.70
N ASP A 197 -11.55 -1.67 14.80
CA ASP A 197 -11.06 -0.76 15.83
C ASP A 197 -10.00 0.24 15.29
N TYR A 198 -9.15 -0.20 14.34
CA TYR A 198 -8.18 0.71 13.71
C TYR A 198 -8.92 1.79 12.88
N TYR A 199 -9.69 1.40 11.88
CA TYR A 199 -10.26 2.34 10.92
C TYR A 199 -11.37 3.23 11.49
N THR A 200 -12.15 2.74 12.46
CA THR A 200 -13.30 3.48 12.99
C THR A 200 -13.01 4.26 14.27
N LYS A 201 -11.88 3.97 14.94
CA LYS A 201 -11.54 4.61 16.23
C LYS A 201 -10.14 5.17 16.24
N ARG A 202 -9.10 4.31 16.10
CA ARG A 202 -7.70 4.70 16.35
C ARG A 202 -7.10 5.55 15.23
N ALA A 203 -7.53 5.34 13.98
CA ALA A 203 -7.08 6.05 12.80
C ALA A 203 -8.23 6.65 12.00
N ALA A 204 -9.29 7.09 12.69
CA ALA A 204 -10.39 7.84 12.11
C ALA A 204 -9.92 9.28 11.82
N VAL A 205 -9.33 9.49 10.64
CA VAL A 205 -8.85 10.79 10.18
C VAL A 205 -9.90 11.47 9.28
N GLN A 206 -9.84 12.79 9.18
CA GLN A 206 -10.86 13.59 8.48
C GLN A 206 -11.12 13.15 7.03
N ASN A 207 -10.07 12.74 6.30
CA ASN A 207 -10.15 12.38 4.87
C ASN A 207 -10.45 10.90 4.63
N TYR A 208 -10.60 10.10 5.69
CA TYR A 208 -10.97 8.69 5.57
C TYR A 208 -12.49 8.52 5.63
N GLU A 209 -13.03 7.80 4.69
CA GLU A 209 -14.44 7.40 4.65
C GLU A 209 -14.54 5.89 4.80
N ASN A 210 -15.24 5.42 5.83
CA ASN A 210 -15.46 3.99 6.08
C ASN A 210 -16.50 3.41 5.11
N SER A 211 -16.18 3.44 3.83
CA SER A 211 -17.04 3.00 2.74
C SER A 211 -16.22 2.25 1.68
N PHE A 212 -16.88 1.33 0.98
CA PHE A 212 -16.28 0.50 -0.06
C PHE A 212 -17.29 0.30 -1.18
N ALA A 213 -17.00 0.77 -2.38
CA ALA A 213 -17.85 0.56 -3.54
C ALA A 213 -17.87 -0.93 -3.91
N VAL A 214 -19.07 -1.56 -3.91
CA VAL A 214 -19.21 -3.01 -4.14
C VAL A 214 -18.63 -3.44 -5.48
N MET A 215 -18.64 -2.55 -6.48
CA MET A 215 -18.00 -2.78 -7.78
C MET A 215 -16.49 -3.08 -7.69
N SER A 216 -15.84 -2.68 -6.61
CA SER A 216 -14.43 -3.01 -6.33
C SER A 216 -14.19 -4.52 -6.31
N ARG A 217 -15.18 -5.31 -5.88
CA ARG A 217 -15.08 -6.77 -5.77
C ARG A 217 -14.72 -7.44 -7.09
N GLU A 218 -15.11 -6.87 -8.23
CA GLU A 218 -14.76 -7.42 -9.54
C GLU A 218 -13.24 -7.48 -9.76
N PHE A 219 -12.52 -6.45 -9.36
CA PHE A 219 -11.06 -6.35 -9.52
C PHE A 219 -10.31 -6.84 -8.28
N PHE A 220 -10.72 -6.38 -7.11
CA PHE A 220 -10.09 -6.72 -5.85
C PHE A 220 -10.09 -8.24 -5.59
N THR A 221 -11.21 -8.94 -5.83
CA THR A 221 -11.30 -10.38 -5.61
C THR A 221 -10.33 -11.16 -6.51
N LYS A 222 -10.12 -10.69 -7.73
CA LYS A 222 -9.23 -11.32 -8.72
C LYS A 222 -7.75 -10.91 -8.58
N PHE A 223 -7.41 -9.96 -7.71
CA PHE A 223 -6.02 -9.53 -7.56
C PHE A 223 -5.23 -10.61 -6.82
N ASP A 224 -4.41 -11.32 -7.56
CA ASP A 224 -3.51 -12.36 -7.08
C ASP A 224 -2.11 -11.78 -6.88
N VAL A 225 -1.61 -11.80 -5.66
CA VAL A 225 -0.28 -11.28 -5.34
C VAL A 225 0.79 -12.34 -5.58
N GLN A 226 0.45 -13.63 -5.44
CA GLN A 226 1.41 -14.72 -5.57
C GLN A 226 2.09 -14.77 -6.95
N ILE A 227 1.38 -14.40 -8.02
CA ILE A 227 1.91 -14.41 -9.40
C ILE A 227 3.06 -13.43 -9.63
N TYR A 228 3.27 -12.48 -8.72
CA TYR A 228 4.35 -11.50 -8.80
C TYR A 228 5.62 -11.96 -8.07
N ALA A 229 5.60 -13.00 -7.27
CA ALA A 229 6.76 -13.45 -6.49
C ALA A 229 7.98 -13.72 -7.39
N GLU A 230 7.81 -14.47 -8.48
CA GLU A 230 8.90 -14.79 -9.42
C GLU A 230 9.28 -13.61 -10.32
N LYS A 231 8.45 -12.56 -10.37
CA LYS A 231 8.69 -11.34 -11.14
C LYS A 231 9.44 -10.26 -10.33
N VAL A 232 9.66 -10.49 -9.04
CA VAL A 232 10.49 -9.62 -8.21
C VAL A 232 11.94 -9.76 -8.64
N THR A 233 12.50 -8.71 -9.24
CA THR A 233 13.87 -8.67 -9.76
C THR A 233 14.81 -7.79 -8.95
N ARG A 234 14.31 -7.12 -7.91
CA ARG A 234 15.05 -6.20 -7.04
C ARG A 234 15.19 -6.79 -5.65
N PRO A 235 16.28 -6.47 -4.91
CA PRO A 235 16.44 -6.94 -3.54
C PRO A 235 15.18 -6.67 -2.72
N PHE A 236 14.71 -7.69 -2.02
CA PHE A 236 13.40 -7.70 -1.36
C PHE A 236 13.53 -7.98 0.14
N LEU A 237 12.96 -7.08 0.96
CA LEU A 237 12.82 -7.29 2.40
C LEU A 237 11.35 -7.57 2.72
N MET A 238 11.09 -8.68 3.42
CA MET A 238 9.80 -8.97 4.04
C MET A 238 9.89 -8.79 5.55
N ILE A 239 9.05 -7.94 6.11
CA ILE A 239 8.82 -7.87 7.56
C ILE A 239 7.41 -8.37 7.83
N HIS A 240 7.26 -9.39 8.67
CA HIS A 240 5.97 -10.03 8.91
C HIS A 240 5.83 -10.55 10.34
N SER A 241 4.66 -11.09 10.68
CA SER A 241 4.38 -11.75 11.95
C SER A 241 3.52 -12.98 11.72
N GLN A 242 3.67 -13.98 12.58
CA GLN A 242 2.80 -15.17 12.57
C GLN A 242 1.34 -14.86 12.96
N LYS A 243 1.10 -13.67 13.53
CA LYS A 243 -0.24 -13.19 13.90
C LYS A 243 -0.80 -12.11 12.98
N ALA A 244 -0.05 -11.72 11.93
CA ALA A 244 -0.56 -10.86 10.87
C ALA A 244 -1.47 -11.64 9.91
N LEU A 245 -2.05 -10.95 8.91
CA LEU A 245 -2.95 -11.58 7.93
C LEU A 245 -2.21 -12.65 7.13
N SER A 246 -2.81 -13.86 7.10
CA SER A 246 -2.42 -14.97 6.22
C SER A 246 -0.91 -15.24 6.16
N PRO A 247 -0.25 -15.57 7.31
CA PRO A 247 1.20 -15.75 7.36
C PRO A 247 1.67 -16.86 6.42
N HIS A 248 0.87 -17.89 6.17
CA HIS A 248 1.18 -18.97 5.22
C HIS A 248 1.24 -18.49 3.76
N TRP A 249 0.45 -17.48 3.37
CA TRP A 249 0.57 -16.83 2.06
C TRP A 249 1.84 -15.97 1.97
N ALA A 250 2.23 -15.32 3.07
CA ALA A 250 3.50 -14.61 3.13
C ALA A 250 4.70 -15.56 2.99
N ASP A 251 4.66 -16.72 3.65
CA ASP A 251 5.68 -17.76 3.52
C ASP A 251 5.78 -18.28 2.08
N ARG A 252 4.63 -18.58 1.45
CA ARG A 252 4.57 -19.01 0.05
C ARG A 252 5.16 -17.96 -0.89
N PHE A 253 4.74 -16.70 -0.76
CA PHE A 253 5.26 -15.61 -1.57
C PHE A 253 6.78 -15.48 -1.42
N TYR A 254 7.26 -15.43 -0.17
CA TYR A 254 8.69 -15.29 0.11
C TYR A 254 9.50 -16.43 -0.50
N ASN A 255 9.05 -17.66 -0.37
CA ASN A 255 9.75 -18.82 -0.91
C ASN A 255 9.87 -18.77 -2.44
N ASN A 256 8.88 -18.21 -3.13
CA ASN A 256 8.84 -18.10 -4.60
C ASN A 256 9.61 -16.88 -5.15
N VAL A 257 10.00 -15.90 -4.32
CA VAL A 257 10.88 -14.81 -4.76
C VAL A 257 12.27 -15.37 -5.09
N ARG A 258 12.80 -15.02 -6.26
CA ARG A 258 14.05 -15.58 -6.82
C ARG A 258 15.27 -14.68 -6.69
N THR A 259 15.09 -13.40 -6.37
CA THR A 259 16.19 -12.43 -6.21
C THR A 259 16.76 -12.46 -4.79
N GLU A 260 17.79 -11.64 -4.55
CA GLU A 260 18.28 -11.35 -3.19
C GLU A 260 17.12 -10.97 -2.29
N LYS A 261 16.95 -11.69 -1.19
CA LYS A 261 15.84 -11.48 -0.26
C LYS A 261 16.26 -11.69 1.19
N SER A 262 15.60 -10.96 2.06
CA SER A 262 15.72 -11.13 3.51
C SER A 262 14.36 -11.06 4.16
N ARG A 263 14.24 -11.69 5.34
CA ARG A 263 13.00 -11.71 6.12
C ARG A 263 13.28 -11.42 7.58
N HIS A 264 12.41 -10.60 8.17
CA HIS A 264 12.42 -10.30 9.59
C HIS A 264 11.04 -10.56 10.18
N PHE A 265 10.97 -11.37 11.25
CA PHE A 265 9.73 -11.60 11.99
C PHE A 265 9.66 -10.68 13.20
N VAL A 266 8.51 -9.99 13.32
CA VAL A 266 8.18 -9.13 14.46
C VAL A 266 7.13 -9.81 15.31
N GLU A 267 7.30 -9.78 16.61
CA GLU A 267 6.26 -10.24 17.53
C GLU A 267 5.15 -9.18 17.62
N SER A 268 3.96 -9.52 17.11
CA SER A 268 2.76 -8.68 17.15
C SER A 268 1.56 -9.42 17.71
N ARG A 269 0.53 -8.69 18.10
CA ARG A 269 -0.77 -9.25 18.51
C ARG A 269 -1.71 -9.48 17.32
N GLY A 270 -1.50 -8.73 16.23
CA GLY A 270 -2.32 -8.78 15.02
C GLY A 270 -1.75 -7.90 13.91
N GLN A 271 -2.55 -7.74 12.86
CA GLN A 271 -2.20 -6.96 11.67
C GLN A 271 -1.95 -5.49 11.97
N THR A 272 -2.84 -4.86 12.75
CA THR A 272 -2.81 -3.40 12.93
C THR A 272 -1.79 -2.94 13.96
N ASP A 273 -1.15 -3.83 14.71
CA ASP A 273 0.05 -3.48 15.49
C ASP A 273 1.16 -2.88 14.60
N PHE A 274 1.22 -3.27 13.31
CA PHE A 274 2.13 -2.67 12.35
C PHE A 274 1.71 -1.26 11.90
N TYR A 275 0.52 -0.79 12.29
CA TYR A 275 -0.03 0.49 11.82
C TYR A 275 0.08 1.60 12.87
N ASP A 276 -0.01 1.27 14.16
CA ASP A 276 -0.07 2.24 15.23
C ASP A 276 0.68 1.86 16.53
N ASN A 277 1.30 0.68 16.59
CA ASN A 277 2.17 0.33 17.72
C ASN A 277 3.59 0.87 17.48
N PHE A 278 3.96 1.95 18.17
CA PHE A 278 5.24 2.64 17.97
C PHE A 278 6.47 1.74 18.12
N ARG A 279 6.46 0.75 19.03
CA ARG A 279 7.59 -0.19 19.17
C ARG A 279 7.79 -0.98 17.88
N ILE A 280 6.70 -1.54 17.34
CA ILE A 280 6.71 -2.35 16.12
C ILE A 280 7.05 -1.49 14.92
N ILE A 281 6.44 -0.31 14.80
CA ILE A 281 6.73 0.63 13.72
C ILE A 281 8.22 0.99 13.72
N ASN A 282 8.79 1.34 14.87
CA ASN A 282 10.21 1.70 14.97
C ASN A 282 11.11 0.53 14.54
N GLU A 283 10.81 -0.70 14.99
CA GLU A 283 11.54 -1.90 14.57
C GLU A 283 11.47 -2.09 13.04
N CYS A 284 10.26 -2.00 12.47
CA CYS A 284 10.07 -2.07 11.01
C CYS A 284 10.84 -0.98 10.25
N VAL A 285 10.80 0.25 10.75
CA VAL A 285 11.49 1.41 10.16
C VAL A 285 13.01 1.20 10.17
N GLN A 286 13.58 0.70 11.25
CA GLN A 286 15.03 0.44 11.34
C GLN A 286 15.47 -0.62 10.33
N HIS A 287 14.74 -1.74 10.24
CA HIS A 287 15.04 -2.79 9.25
C HIS A 287 14.85 -2.31 7.81
N THR A 288 13.76 -1.58 7.55
CA THR A 288 13.47 -1.01 6.24
C THR A 288 14.54 0.00 5.83
N SER A 289 14.89 0.95 6.70
CA SER A 289 15.91 1.96 6.38
C SER A 289 17.27 1.34 6.07
N LYS A 290 17.71 0.36 6.88
CA LYS A 290 18.95 -0.38 6.65
C LYS A 290 18.95 -1.09 5.29
N HIS A 291 17.82 -1.71 4.93
CA HIS A 291 17.67 -2.38 3.65
C HIS A 291 17.70 -1.40 2.46
N LEU A 292 17.07 -0.22 2.60
CA LEU A 292 16.91 0.73 1.51
C LEU A 292 18.10 1.69 1.33
N LEU A 293 19.02 1.79 2.30
CA LEU A 293 20.19 2.65 2.18
C LEU A 293 21.06 2.23 0.99
N PRO A 294 21.56 3.21 0.20
CA PRO A 294 22.53 2.94 -0.83
C PRO A 294 23.79 2.28 -0.25
N VAL A 295 24.25 1.22 -0.92
CA VAL A 295 25.55 0.63 -0.57
C VAL A 295 26.62 1.68 -0.87
N LYS A 296 27.42 2.04 0.12
CA LYS A 296 28.58 2.92 -0.11
C LYS A 296 29.55 2.18 -1.02
N SER A 297 29.74 2.70 -2.22
CA SER A 297 30.78 2.29 -3.15
C SER A 297 32.15 2.71 -2.61
#